data_daea8dc3c5d2589f880360855137744a
#
_entry.id   daea8dc3c5d2589f880360855137744a
#
_cell.length_a   1.000
_cell.length_b   1.000
_cell.length_c   1.000
_cell.angle_alpha   90.00
_cell.angle_beta   90.00
_cell.angle_gamma   90.00
#
_symmetry.space_group_name_H-M   'P 1'
#
loop_
_entity.id
_entity.type
_entity.pdbx_description
1 polymer ?
#
loop_
_entity_poly.entity_id
_entity_poly.type
_entity_poly.pdbx_seq_one_letter_code
_entity_poly.pdbx_strand_id
1 'polypeptide(L)'
;KPKWLVGFSDISTFACALTTRCGWATLHAANLMQIHPDDTDQHLQDIFNAMELEENQCLHQVASPFYQKEAIDYKANPNAKFNLNAPSQWRCINYKDKRQIEVSGRLIGGCLDTLGLLLPSNYYALHEFKKQYAPEGLVLYLENAELSPMALARCLLSLKLNDVFTDVNAVIFGRSPAINNDCYFDEYQAIELAFKGNLFPVIVDADIGHVAPNLALINGAVATITADLYEGVASNVMVKTDLK
;
A
#
# COMPACT_ATOMS: atom_id res chain seq x y z
N LYS A 1 25.82 -9.82 3.26
CA LYS A 1 24.74 -9.15 4.00
C LYS A 1 23.57 -8.93 3.05
N PRO A 2 22.33 -9.15 3.48
CA PRO A 2 21.16 -8.79 2.68
C PRO A 2 21.18 -7.28 2.39
N LYS A 3 20.61 -6.90 1.24
CA LYS A 3 20.48 -5.51 0.82
C LYS A 3 19.01 -5.18 0.63
N TRP A 4 18.68 -3.92 0.76
CA TRP A 4 17.32 -3.47 0.49
C TRP A 4 17.01 -3.51 -1.02
N LEU A 5 15.84 -4.03 -1.38
CA LEU A 5 15.16 -3.77 -2.64
C LEU A 5 14.10 -2.72 -2.35
N VAL A 6 14.23 -1.53 -2.96
CA VAL A 6 13.39 -0.36 -2.69
C VAL A 6 12.69 0.08 -3.97
N GLY A 7 11.42 0.42 -3.88
CA GLY A 7 10.63 1.00 -4.96
C GLY A 7 9.19 0.49 -4.99
N PHE A 8 8.41 1.02 -5.92
CA PHE A 8 7.03 0.61 -6.19
C PHE A 8 6.83 0.30 -7.68
N SER A 9 5.58 0.13 -8.14
CA SER A 9 5.26 -0.21 -9.53
C SER A 9 5.81 -1.60 -9.91
N ASP A 10 6.53 -1.75 -11.03
CA ASP A 10 7.10 -3.03 -11.51
C ASP A 10 8.03 -3.71 -10.49
N ILE A 11 8.66 -2.95 -9.60
CA ILE A 11 9.47 -3.49 -8.50
C ILE A 11 8.65 -4.41 -7.61
N SER A 12 7.34 -4.19 -7.49
CA SER A 12 6.43 -5.04 -6.70
C SER A 12 6.46 -6.51 -7.15
N THR A 13 6.72 -6.78 -8.44
CA THR A 13 6.87 -8.15 -8.97
C THR A 13 7.98 -8.90 -8.25
N PHE A 14 9.15 -8.30 -8.11
CA PHE A 14 10.28 -8.91 -7.43
C PHE A 14 10.15 -8.83 -5.91
N ALA A 15 9.71 -7.68 -5.39
CA ALA A 15 9.56 -7.45 -3.96
C ALA A 15 8.61 -8.46 -3.32
N CYS A 16 7.42 -8.63 -3.88
CA CYS A 16 6.44 -9.59 -3.38
C CYS A 16 6.92 -11.04 -3.51
N ALA A 17 7.56 -11.40 -4.63
CA ALA A 17 8.11 -12.73 -4.84
C ALA A 17 9.23 -13.05 -3.83
N LEU A 18 10.17 -12.15 -3.62
CA LEU A 18 11.26 -12.31 -2.65
C LEU A 18 10.72 -12.46 -1.23
N THR A 19 9.78 -11.61 -0.84
CA THR A 19 9.22 -11.66 0.51
C THR A 19 8.43 -12.95 0.73
N THR A 20 7.53 -13.30 -0.19
CA THR A 20 6.65 -14.47 0.01
C THR A 20 7.39 -15.81 -0.14
N ARG A 21 8.44 -15.89 -0.98
CA ARG A 21 9.21 -17.14 -1.22
C ARG A 21 10.39 -17.31 -0.29
N CYS A 22 11.05 -16.23 0.09
CA CYS A 22 12.35 -16.29 0.76
C CYS A 22 12.32 -15.65 2.16
N GLY A 23 11.21 -15.05 2.58
CA GLY A 23 11.13 -14.27 3.82
C GLY A 23 12.04 -13.03 3.81
N TRP A 24 12.43 -12.55 2.64
CA TRP A 24 13.31 -11.39 2.51
C TRP A 24 12.50 -10.11 2.58
N ALA A 25 12.75 -9.28 3.59
CA ALA A 25 12.12 -7.99 3.72
C ALA A 25 12.50 -7.06 2.55
N THR A 26 11.50 -6.43 1.93
CA THR A 26 11.66 -5.45 0.84
C THR A 26 10.92 -4.16 1.20
N LEU A 27 11.27 -3.04 0.60
CA LEU A 27 10.72 -1.73 0.95
C LEU A 27 9.91 -1.14 -0.22
N HIS A 28 8.61 -1.08 -0.07
CA HIS A 28 7.73 -0.34 -0.97
C HIS A 28 7.74 1.13 -0.57
N ALA A 29 8.31 1.96 -1.40
CA ALA A 29 8.49 3.39 -1.15
C ALA A 29 8.79 4.11 -2.46
N ALA A 30 8.95 5.44 -2.42
CA ALA A 30 9.29 6.25 -3.58
C ALA A 30 10.50 5.70 -4.35
N ASN A 31 10.43 5.76 -5.67
CA ASN A 31 11.52 5.36 -6.56
C ASN A 31 12.66 6.39 -6.52
N LEU A 32 13.86 5.96 -6.87
CA LEU A 32 15.07 6.79 -6.81
C LEU A 32 14.92 8.15 -7.51
N MET A 33 14.20 8.21 -8.64
CA MET A 33 13.96 9.44 -9.37
C MET A 33 13.12 10.48 -8.61
N GLN A 34 12.40 10.04 -7.57
CA GLN A 34 11.54 10.89 -6.73
C GLN A 34 12.29 11.42 -5.50
N ILE A 35 13.48 10.88 -5.21
CA ILE A 35 14.28 11.25 -4.03
C ILE A 35 15.22 12.37 -4.43
N HIS A 36 14.86 13.60 -4.07
CA HIS A 36 15.74 14.76 -4.28
C HIS A 36 16.52 15.07 -2.99
N PRO A 37 17.86 15.31 -3.05
CA PRO A 37 18.68 15.54 -1.85
C PRO A 37 18.22 16.70 -0.97
N ASP A 38 17.65 17.73 -1.57
CA ASP A 38 17.15 18.92 -0.85
C ASP A 38 15.65 18.85 -0.55
N ASP A 39 14.99 17.70 -0.78
CA ASP A 39 13.59 17.55 -0.41
C ASP A 39 13.49 17.22 1.09
N THR A 40 12.67 17.98 1.79
CA THR A 40 12.46 17.84 3.25
C THR A 40 11.16 17.12 3.59
N ASP A 41 10.51 16.51 2.59
CA ASP A 41 9.31 15.72 2.83
C ASP A 41 9.59 14.55 3.78
N GLN A 42 8.77 14.42 4.83
CA GLN A 42 8.99 13.43 5.87
C GLN A 42 8.91 11.99 5.32
N HIS A 43 8.03 11.72 4.35
CA HIS A 43 7.88 10.39 3.77
C HIS A 43 9.13 9.97 2.98
N LEU A 44 9.86 10.92 2.38
CA LEU A 44 11.16 10.64 1.75
C LEU A 44 12.24 10.36 2.80
N GLN A 45 12.23 11.08 3.93
CA GLN A 45 13.15 10.79 5.04
C GLN A 45 12.86 9.43 5.67
N ASP A 46 11.60 9.03 5.75
CA ASP A 46 11.19 7.75 6.33
C ASP A 46 11.67 6.54 5.50
N ILE A 47 12.02 6.73 4.22
CA ILE A 47 12.69 5.69 3.41
C ILE A 47 14.05 5.33 4.03
N PHE A 48 14.83 6.35 4.39
CA PHE A 48 16.15 6.15 5.01
C PHE A 48 16.00 5.62 6.43
N ASN A 49 15.06 6.16 7.21
CA ASN A 49 14.73 5.65 8.55
C ASN A 49 14.34 4.17 8.50
N ALA A 50 13.54 3.75 7.50
CA ALA A 50 13.16 2.36 7.30
C ALA A 50 14.36 1.46 6.97
N MET A 51 15.29 1.95 6.14
CA MET A 51 16.49 1.18 5.76
C MET A 51 17.51 1.04 6.90
N GLU A 52 17.51 1.95 7.85
CA GLU A 52 18.39 1.97 9.03
C GLU A 52 17.76 1.31 10.26
N LEU A 53 16.48 0.91 10.16
CA LEU A 53 15.74 0.28 11.26
C LEU A 53 16.42 -1.03 11.70
N GLU A 54 16.70 -1.14 12.99
CA GLU A 54 17.27 -2.34 13.60
C GLU A 54 16.19 -3.22 14.22
N GLU A 55 16.53 -4.46 14.52
CA GLU A 55 15.65 -5.41 15.22
C GLU A 55 15.16 -4.81 16.55
N ASN A 56 13.86 -4.93 16.82
CA ASN A 56 13.16 -4.34 17.97
C ASN A 56 13.02 -2.80 17.97
N GLN A 57 13.38 -2.14 16.89
CA GLN A 57 13.01 -0.75 16.67
C GLN A 57 11.69 -0.66 15.90
N CYS A 58 11.06 0.51 15.92
CA CYS A 58 9.83 0.77 15.19
C CYS A 58 9.91 2.09 14.42
N LEU A 59 9.32 2.09 13.23
CA LEU A 59 9.09 3.27 12.42
C LEU A 59 7.66 3.77 12.66
N HIS A 60 7.51 5.06 12.95
CA HIS A 60 6.22 5.73 13.08
C HIS A 60 6.03 6.70 11.92
N GLN A 61 4.97 6.52 11.17
CA GLN A 61 4.60 7.36 10.04
C GLN A 61 3.15 7.85 10.22
N VAL A 62 2.87 9.03 9.70
CA VAL A 62 1.52 9.62 9.71
C VAL A 62 1.05 9.85 8.28
N ALA A 63 -0.27 9.85 8.07
CA ALA A 63 -0.82 10.21 6.78
C ALA A 63 -0.46 11.66 6.41
N SER A 64 -0.12 11.88 5.15
CA SER A 64 0.15 13.22 4.65
C SER A 64 -1.14 14.06 4.61
N PRO A 65 -1.11 15.33 5.02
CA PRO A 65 -2.25 16.22 4.87
C PRO A 65 -2.52 16.64 3.41
N PHE A 66 -1.52 16.45 2.53
CA PHE A 66 -1.63 16.81 1.12
C PHE A 66 -1.03 15.73 0.22
N TYR A 67 -1.50 15.66 -1.01
CA TYR A 67 -0.93 14.80 -2.05
C TYR A 67 -0.63 15.62 -3.32
N GLN A 68 0.17 15.04 -4.20
CA GLN A 68 0.52 15.63 -5.50
C GLN A 68 -0.53 15.26 -6.53
N LYS A 69 -1.35 16.24 -6.92
CA LYS A 69 -2.45 16.00 -7.87
C LYS A 69 -1.96 15.71 -9.28
N GLU A 70 -0.88 16.36 -9.69
CA GLU A 70 -0.38 16.27 -11.06
C GLU A 70 0.95 15.52 -11.07
N ALA A 71 1.07 14.51 -11.94
CA ALA A 71 2.30 13.74 -12.07
C ALA A 71 3.46 14.62 -12.55
N ILE A 72 4.66 14.35 -12.06
CA ILE A 72 5.90 15.00 -12.51
C ILE A 72 6.44 14.25 -13.73
N ASP A 73 6.73 14.98 -14.80
CA ASP A 73 7.55 14.46 -15.89
C ASP A 73 9.05 14.60 -15.53
N TYR A 74 9.61 13.57 -14.95
CA TYR A 74 11.03 13.52 -14.58
C TYR A 74 11.97 13.49 -15.77
N LYS A 75 11.49 13.19 -16.99
CA LYS A 75 12.32 13.32 -18.21
C LYS A 75 12.53 14.79 -18.57
N ALA A 76 11.48 15.60 -18.44
CA ALA A 76 11.56 17.04 -18.69
C ALA A 76 12.20 17.79 -17.52
N ASN A 77 11.98 17.32 -16.28
CA ASN A 77 12.51 17.97 -15.08
C ASN A 77 13.06 16.92 -14.09
N PRO A 78 14.29 16.44 -14.29
CA PRO A 78 14.89 15.39 -13.46
C PRO A 78 15.16 15.81 -12.00
N ASN A 79 15.16 17.11 -11.71
CA ASN A 79 15.38 17.66 -10.37
C ASN A 79 14.08 18.15 -9.72
N ALA A 80 12.92 17.76 -10.24
CA ALA A 80 11.66 18.16 -9.64
C ALA A 80 11.48 17.56 -8.25
N LYS A 81 11.02 18.38 -7.32
CA LYS A 81 10.57 17.98 -5.98
C LYS A 81 9.07 17.74 -5.98
N PHE A 82 8.58 17.06 -4.96
CA PHE A 82 7.15 16.90 -4.77
C PHE A 82 6.43 18.26 -4.66
N ASN A 83 5.29 18.34 -5.31
CA ASN A 83 4.37 19.47 -5.20
C ASN A 83 3.05 18.98 -4.58
N LEU A 84 3.04 18.86 -3.26
CA LEU A 84 1.88 18.38 -2.50
C LEU A 84 0.84 19.50 -2.39
N ASN A 85 -0.07 19.59 -3.35
CA ASN A 85 -0.96 20.74 -3.57
C ASN A 85 -2.45 20.44 -3.45
N ALA A 86 -2.83 19.18 -3.20
CA ALA A 86 -4.22 18.80 -3.00
C ALA A 86 -4.43 18.18 -1.60
N PRO A 87 -5.53 18.50 -0.90
CA PRO A 87 -5.79 17.93 0.43
C PRO A 87 -5.97 16.43 0.35
N SER A 88 -5.26 15.71 1.22
CA SER A 88 -5.33 14.25 1.34
C SER A 88 -6.30 13.85 2.45
N GLN A 89 -7.04 12.77 2.22
CA GLN A 89 -7.95 12.22 3.20
C GLN A 89 -8.15 10.72 2.99
N TRP A 90 -7.67 9.92 3.92
CA TRP A 90 -7.94 8.49 3.92
C TRP A 90 -9.39 8.21 4.32
N ARG A 91 -9.95 7.14 3.79
CA ARG A 91 -11.33 6.72 4.09
C ARG A 91 -11.39 5.23 4.36
N CYS A 92 -12.30 4.80 5.24
CA CYS A 92 -12.64 3.41 5.42
C CYS A 92 -14.05 3.16 4.88
N ILE A 93 -14.16 2.44 3.77
CA ILE A 93 -15.41 2.36 3.01
C ILE A 93 -16.47 1.45 3.64
N ASN A 94 -16.07 0.50 4.47
CA ASN A 94 -16.96 -0.49 5.08
C ASN A 94 -17.16 -0.33 6.59
N TYR A 95 -16.49 0.66 7.24
CA TYR A 95 -16.58 0.94 8.67
C TYR A 95 -17.23 2.31 8.96
N LYS A 96 -18.34 2.62 8.27
CA LYS A 96 -19.02 3.92 8.41
C LYS A 96 -19.55 4.19 9.82
N ASP A 97 -19.94 3.14 10.53
CA ASP A 97 -20.48 3.21 11.90
C ASP A 97 -19.43 3.07 13.01
N LYS A 98 -18.17 2.82 12.65
CA LYS A 98 -17.09 2.73 13.61
C LYS A 98 -16.50 4.11 13.87
N ARG A 99 -15.95 4.29 15.08
CA ARG A 99 -15.29 5.56 15.47
C ARG A 99 -13.78 5.49 15.42
N GLN A 100 -13.23 4.30 15.38
CA GLN A 100 -11.79 4.06 15.38
C GLN A 100 -11.45 2.81 14.60
N ILE A 101 -10.26 2.80 14.03
CA ILE A 101 -9.56 1.62 13.52
C ILE A 101 -8.32 1.41 14.38
N GLU A 102 -8.13 0.19 14.85
CA GLU A 102 -6.87 -0.31 15.34
C GLU A 102 -6.71 -1.72 14.80
N VAL A 103 -5.76 -1.91 13.90
CA VAL A 103 -5.54 -3.19 13.23
C VAL A 103 -4.06 -3.44 13.07
N SER A 104 -3.64 -4.67 13.33
CA SER A 104 -2.26 -5.10 13.21
C SER A 104 -2.15 -6.37 12.37
N GLY A 105 -1.03 -6.54 11.68
CA GLY A 105 -0.73 -7.72 10.88
C GLY A 105 0.57 -7.54 10.10
N ARG A 106 1.00 -8.62 9.47
CA ARG A 106 2.21 -8.60 8.66
C ARG A 106 1.95 -7.95 7.31
N LEU A 107 2.75 -6.93 6.98
CA LEU A 107 2.63 -6.20 5.72
C LEU A 107 3.05 -7.06 4.54
N ILE A 108 2.25 -7.08 3.51
CA ILE A 108 2.60 -7.57 2.19
C ILE A 108 1.74 -6.85 1.14
N GLY A 109 2.30 -6.50 0.00
CA GLY A 109 1.52 -5.85 -1.05
C GLY A 109 2.37 -5.24 -2.14
N GLY A 110 1.75 -4.31 -2.91
CA GLY A 110 2.36 -3.61 -4.02
C GLY A 110 1.37 -3.25 -5.12
N CYS A 111 1.88 -3.07 -6.34
CA CYS A 111 1.12 -2.68 -7.51
C CYS A 111 0.25 -3.81 -8.05
N LEU A 112 -1.06 -3.60 -8.15
CA LEU A 112 -2.01 -4.59 -8.67
C LEU A 112 -1.79 -4.92 -10.14
N ASP A 113 -1.30 -3.94 -10.92
CA ASP A 113 -1.01 -4.14 -12.34
C ASP A 113 0.01 -5.26 -12.56
N THR A 114 0.94 -5.43 -11.63
CA THR A 114 1.96 -6.50 -11.67
C THR A 114 1.58 -7.71 -10.81
N LEU A 115 1.03 -7.51 -9.61
CA LEU A 115 0.65 -8.60 -8.71
C LEU A 115 -0.46 -9.48 -9.29
N GLY A 116 -1.41 -8.88 -10.02
CA GLY A 116 -2.46 -9.63 -10.71
C GLY A 116 -1.92 -10.62 -11.74
N LEU A 117 -0.77 -10.31 -12.36
CA LEU A 117 -0.07 -11.20 -13.30
C LEU A 117 0.80 -12.23 -12.57
N LEU A 118 1.31 -11.90 -11.40
CA LEU A 118 2.15 -12.79 -10.59
C LEU A 118 1.34 -13.90 -9.92
N LEU A 119 0.08 -13.64 -9.62
CA LEU A 119 -0.80 -14.52 -8.85
C LEU A 119 -0.84 -15.97 -9.36
N PRO A 120 -0.99 -16.25 -10.68
CA PRO A 120 -1.07 -17.63 -11.18
C PRO A 120 0.30 -18.31 -11.23
N SER A 121 1.37 -17.64 -10.83
CA SER A 121 2.73 -18.18 -10.90
C SER A 121 3.17 -18.80 -9.56
N ASN A 122 4.16 -19.69 -9.63
CA ASN A 122 4.78 -20.27 -8.43
C ASN A 122 5.57 -19.27 -7.60
N TYR A 123 5.69 -18.01 -8.03
CA TYR A 123 6.37 -16.96 -7.29
C TYR A 123 5.49 -16.24 -6.28
N TYR A 124 4.17 -16.33 -6.41
CA TYR A 124 3.21 -15.77 -5.44
C TYR A 124 2.90 -16.79 -4.34
N ALA A 125 3.82 -16.99 -3.43
CA ALA A 125 3.73 -17.99 -2.37
C ALA A 125 3.06 -17.44 -1.10
N LEU A 126 1.92 -16.74 -1.24
CA LEU A 126 1.26 -16.06 -0.11
C LEU A 126 0.74 -17.02 0.93
N HIS A 127 0.26 -18.20 0.53
CA HIS A 127 -0.26 -19.21 1.46
C HIS A 127 0.86 -19.73 2.37
N GLU A 128 2.00 -20.07 1.80
CA GLU A 128 3.19 -20.51 2.54
C GLU A 128 3.73 -19.40 3.43
N PHE A 129 3.74 -18.17 2.92
CA PHE A 129 4.15 -16.99 3.68
C PHE A 129 3.27 -16.76 4.90
N LYS A 130 1.94 -16.82 4.75
CA LYS A 130 0.99 -16.72 5.87
C LYS A 130 1.30 -17.75 6.93
N LYS A 131 1.44 -19.01 6.53
CA LYS A 131 1.66 -20.13 7.44
C LYS A 131 2.99 -20.04 8.18
N GLN A 132 4.03 -19.56 7.52
CA GLN A 132 5.40 -19.56 8.05
C GLN A 132 5.74 -18.28 8.79
N TYR A 133 5.28 -17.13 8.31
CA TYR A 133 5.75 -15.81 8.76
C TYR A 133 4.66 -14.88 9.29
N ALA A 134 3.38 -15.17 9.07
CA ALA A 134 2.30 -14.26 9.43
C ALA A 134 1.19 -14.92 10.28
N PRO A 135 1.53 -15.56 11.43
CA PRO A 135 0.54 -16.17 12.30
C PRO A 135 -0.44 -15.15 12.90
N GLU A 136 -0.07 -13.87 12.94
CA GLU A 136 -0.88 -12.74 13.39
C GLU A 136 -1.88 -12.24 12.34
N GLY A 137 -1.86 -12.81 11.14
CA GLY A 137 -2.64 -12.36 9.99
C GLY A 137 -1.92 -11.29 9.16
N LEU A 138 -2.56 -10.87 8.06
CA LEU A 138 -1.98 -9.93 7.10
C LEU A 138 -2.64 -8.55 7.16
N VAL A 139 -1.85 -7.52 6.93
CA VAL A 139 -2.28 -6.23 6.41
C VAL A 139 -1.82 -6.15 4.96
N LEU A 140 -2.77 -6.24 4.02
CA LEU A 140 -2.49 -6.11 2.61
C LEU A 140 -2.55 -4.65 2.20
N TYR A 141 -1.52 -4.14 1.52
CA TYR A 141 -1.58 -2.86 0.86
C TYR A 141 -1.48 -3.04 -0.66
N LEU A 142 -2.33 -2.33 -1.38
CA LEU A 142 -2.49 -2.47 -2.82
C LEU A 142 -2.55 -1.08 -3.45
N GLU A 143 -1.98 -0.92 -4.63
CA GLU A 143 -2.12 0.29 -5.41
C GLU A 143 -2.49 -0.05 -6.85
N ASN A 144 -3.22 0.84 -7.49
CA ASN A 144 -3.65 0.73 -8.88
C ASN A 144 -3.03 1.85 -9.69
N ALA A 145 -2.24 1.52 -10.71
CA ALA A 145 -1.60 2.49 -11.58
C ALA A 145 -2.42 2.76 -12.86
N GLU A 146 -2.87 1.70 -13.54
CA GLU A 146 -3.42 1.80 -14.90
C GLU A 146 -4.72 1.01 -15.10
N LEU A 147 -5.08 0.10 -14.18
CA LEU A 147 -6.27 -0.73 -14.33
C LEU A 147 -7.52 0.15 -14.33
N SER A 148 -8.32 0.03 -15.39
CA SER A 148 -9.66 0.62 -15.39
C SER A 148 -10.51 0.02 -14.28
N PRO A 149 -11.60 0.68 -13.83
CA PRO A 149 -12.45 0.15 -12.76
C PRO A 149 -12.94 -1.29 -13.02
N MET A 150 -13.28 -1.62 -14.27
CA MET A 150 -13.69 -2.97 -14.64
C MET A 150 -12.54 -3.98 -14.59
N ALA A 151 -11.33 -3.58 -14.96
CA ALA A 151 -10.14 -4.42 -14.87
C ALA A 151 -9.75 -4.63 -13.40
N LEU A 152 -9.80 -3.57 -12.60
CA LEU A 152 -9.60 -3.63 -11.14
C LEU A 152 -10.58 -4.58 -10.47
N ALA A 153 -11.89 -4.47 -10.78
CA ALA A 153 -12.89 -5.38 -10.23
C ALA A 153 -12.58 -6.85 -10.56
N ARG A 154 -12.21 -7.16 -11.83
CA ARG A 154 -11.82 -8.51 -12.23
C ARG A 154 -10.58 -8.99 -11.51
N CYS A 155 -9.57 -8.14 -11.38
CA CYS A 155 -8.34 -8.44 -10.65
C CYS A 155 -8.65 -8.78 -9.18
N LEU A 156 -9.37 -7.93 -8.47
CA LEU A 156 -9.73 -8.14 -7.06
C LEU A 156 -10.60 -9.38 -6.85
N LEU A 157 -11.55 -9.64 -7.75
CA LEU A 157 -12.37 -10.87 -7.70
C LEU A 157 -11.52 -12.12 -7.97
N SER A 158 -10.55 -12.05 -8.89
CA SER A 158 -9.59 -13.14 -9.11
C SER A 158 -8.76 -13.41 -7.85
N LEU A 159 -8.25 -12.37 -7.18
CA LEU A 159 -7.54 -12.51 -5.91
C LEU A 159 -8.43 -13.15 -4.83
N LYS A 160 -9.69 -12.76 -4.76
CA LYS A 160 -10.68 -13.33 -3.83
C LYS A 160 -10.93 -14.82 -4.10
N LEU A 161 -11.08 -15.21 -5.36
CA LEU A 161 -11.29 -16.61 -5.77
C LEU A 161 -10.05 -17.50 -5.51
N ASN A 162 -8.89 -16.89 -5.34
CA ASN A 162 -7.63 -17.58 -5.00
C ASN A 162 -7.26 -17.42 -3.50
N ASP A 163 -8.24 -17.15 -2.64
CA ASP A 163 -8.12 -17.10 -1.19
C ASP A 163 -7.05 -16.09 -0.66
N VAL A 164 -6.71 -15.08 -1.48
CA VAL A 164 -5.70 -14.06 -1.11
C VAL A 164 -6.14 -13.29 0.13
N PHE A 165 -7.45 -13.05 0.27
CA PHE A 165 -8.02 -12.27 1.38
C PHE A 165 -8.42 -13.12 2.61
N THR A 166 -8.05 -14.40 2.64
CA THR A 166 -8.17 -15.25 3.84
C THR A 166 -7.09 -14.86 4.85
N ASP A 167 -7.40 -14.83 6.14
CA ASP A 167 -6.51 -14.42 7.24
C ASP A 167 -5.93 -12.99 7.05
N VAL A 168 -6.73 -12.10 6.45
CA VAL A 168 -6.41 -10.69 6.28
C VAL A 168 -7.12 -9.89 7.36
N ASN A 169 -6.37 -9.02 8.04
CA ASN A 169 -6.86 -8.16 9.11
C ASN A 169 -7.27 -6.77 8.59
N ALA A 170 -6.65 -6.31 7.49
CA ALA A 170 -7.02 -5.09 6.78
C ALA A 170 -6.55 -5.11 5.34
N VAL A 171 -7.25 -4.36 4.48
CA VAL A 171 -6.77 -4.02 3.13
C VAL A 171 -6.68 -2.51 3.00
N ILE A 172 -5.55 -2.02 2.47
CA ILE A 172 -5.29 -0.59 2.27
C ILE A 172 -5.02 -0.36 0.79
N PHE A 173 -5.79 0.53 0.17
CA PHE A 173 -5.59 0.97 -1.20
C PHE A 173 -4.93 2.34 -1.24
N GLY A 174 -3.87 2.46 -2.00
CA GLY A 174 -3.27 3.74 -2.35
C GLY A 174 -4.16 4.57 -3.27
N ARG A 175 -3.89 5.89 -3.34
CA ARG A 175 -4.51 6.76 -4.35
C ARG A 175 -4.10 6.32 -5.74
N SER A 176 -5.07 6.25 -6.65
CA SER A 176 -4.84 5.81 -8.03
C SER A 176 -4.74 6.98 -8.99
N PRO A 177 -3.77 7.01 -9.90
CA PRO A 177 -3.73 7.91 -11.05
C PRO A 177 -4.51 7.36 -12.24
N ALA A 178 -5.08 6.16 -12.16
CA ALA A 178 -5.74 5.50 -13.28
C ALA A 178 -6.90 6.35 -13.81
N ILE A 179 -6.95 6.48 -15.14
CA ILE A 179 -8.00 7.26 -15.81
C ILE A 179 -9.31 6.48 -15.78
N ASN A 180 -10.31 7.06 -15.12
CA ASN A 180 -11.68 6.55 -15.15
C ASN A 180 -12.50 7.28 -16.23
N ASN A 181 -12.76 6.59 -17.33
CA ASN A 181 -13.62 7.10 -18.43
C ASN A 181 -15.06 6.59 -18.32
N ASP A 182 -15.37 5.78 -17.31
CA ASP A 182 -16.72 5.25 -17.09
C ASP A 182 -17.47 6.12 -16.07
N CYS A 183 -18.58 6.71 -16.50
CA CYS A 183 -19.41 7.53 -15.62
C CYS A 183 -20.37 6.71 -14.72
N TYR A 184 -20.47 5.39 -14.94
CA TYR A 184 -21.39 4.51 -14.25
C TYR A 184 -20.74 3.56 -13.25
N PHE A 185 -19.42 3.33 -13.38
CA PHE A 185 -18.69 2.39 -12.54
C PHE A 185 -17.29 2.90 -12.28
N ASP A 186 -17.02 3.31 -11.05
CA ASP A 186 -15.74 3.87 -10.64
C ASP A 186 -14.88 2.89 -9.84
N GLU A 187 -13.68 3.32 -9.47
CA GLU A 187 -12.72 2.55 -8.69
C GLU A 187 -13.27 2.15 -7.31
N TYR A 188 -13.97 3.06 -6.63
CA TYR A 188 -14.55 2.77 -5.31
C TYR A 188 -15.63 1.72 -5.40
N GLN A 189 -16.47 1.77 -6.43
CA GLN A 189 -17.48 0.75 -6.70
C GLN A 189 -16.85 -0.61 -7.02
N ALA A 190 -15.71 -0.63 -7.71
CA ALA A 190 -14.95 -1.86 -7.96
C ALA A 190 -14.42 -2.48 -6.67
N ILE A 191 -13.87 -1.66 -5.76
CA ILE A 191 -13.37 -2.10 -4.46
C ILE A 191 -14.55 -2.55 -3.58
N GLU A 192 -15.62 -1.76 -3.48
CA GLU A 192 -16.83 -2.11 -2.70
C GLU A 192 -17.43 -3.45 -3.18
N LEU A 193 -17.50 -3.67 -4.49
CA LEU A 193 -17.99 -4.93 -5.07
C LEU A 193 -17.13 -6.13 -4.61
N ALA A 194 -15.82 -6.00 -4.68
CA ALA A 194 -14.90 -7.09 -4.35
C ALA A 194 -14.93 -7.41 -2.84
N PHE A 195 -15.06 -6.41 -1.99
CA PHE A 195 -15.02 -6.55 -0.53
C PHE A 195 -16.38 -6.55 0.15
N LYS A 196 -17.46 -6.62 -0.62
CA LYS A 196 -18.82 -6.72 -0.06
C LYS A 196 -18.93 -7.91 0.88
N GLY A 197 -19.33 -7.64 2.13
CA GLY A 197 -19.52 -8.65 3.17
C GLY A 197 -18.25 -9.03 3.94
N ASN A 198 -17.10 -8.46 3.63
CA ASN A 198 -15.89 -8.65 4.44
C ASN A 198 -16.00 -7.89 5.77
N LEU A 199 -15.42 -8.48 6.84
CA LEU A 199 -15.50 -7.94 8.20
C LEU A 199 -14.28 -7.12 8.61
N PHE A 200 -13.18 -7.20 7.88
CA PHE A 200 -11.99 -6.39 8.12
C PHE A 200 -12.12 -5.01 7.47
N PRO A 201 -11.42 -3.98 7.99
CA PRO A 201 -11.44 -2.65 7.39
C PRO A 201 -10.84 -2.63 5.98
N VAL A 202 -11.50 -1.91 5.08
CA VAL A 202 -11.02 -1.61 3.73
C VAL A 202 -10.79 -0.11 3.66
N ILE A 203 -9.52 0.28 3.66
CA ILE A 203 -9.05 1.67 3.68
C ILE A 203 -8.67 2.06 2.24
N VAL A 204 -9.04 3.27 1.83
CA VAL A 204 -8.73 3.80 0.50
C VAL A 204 -8.11 5.19 0.60
N ASP A 205 -7.53 5.68 -0.50
CA ASP A 205 -6.88 6.97 -0.63
C ASP A 205 -5.62 7.13 0.24
N ALA A 206 -4.97 6.02 0.58
CA ALA A 206 -3.74 6.03 1.36
C ALA A 206 -2.54 6.59 0.58
N ASP A 207 -1.52 7.01 1.32
CA ASP A 207 -0.26 7.52 0.78
C ASP A 207 0.61 6.35 0.28
N ILE A 208 0.19 5.69 -0.80
CA ILE A 208 0.82 4.50 -1.36
C ILE A 208 0.77 4.56 -2.90
N GLY A 209 1.88 4.31 -3.57
CA GLY A 209 1.95 4.08 -5.00
C GLY A 209 2.22 5.31 -5.86
N HIS A 210 1.55 5.40 -7.00
CA HIS A 210 1.90 6.35 -8.07
C HIS A 210 1.49 7.80 -7.80
N VAL A 211 0.73 8.07 -6.76
CA VAL A 211 0.33 9.43 -6.34
C VAL A 211 1.05 9.80 -5.05
N ALA A 212 2.10 10.60 -5.17
CA ALA A 212 2.94 11.02 -4.05
C ALA A 212 2.16 11.82 -2.97
N PRO A 213 2.60 11.74 -1.68
CA PRO A 213 3.77 11.04 -1.20
C PRO A 213 3.51 9.54 -0.95
N ASN A 214 4.56 8.80 -0.60
CA ASN A 214 4.49 7.38 -0.29
C ASN A 214 4.99 7.10 1.13
N LEU A 215 4.22 6.33 1.89
CA LEU A 215 4.72 5.68 3.09
C LEU A 215 5.85 4.69 2.75
N ALA A 216 6.80 4.55 3.64
CA ALA A 216 7.83 3.51 3.59
C ALA A 216 7.27 2.23 4.22
N LEU A 217 6.77 1.30 3.38
CA LEU A 217 6.13 0.07 3.82
C LEU A 217 7.08 -1.13 3.65
N ILE A 218 7.44 -1.77 4.75
CA ILE A 218 8.36 -2.91 4.75
C ILE A 218 7.56 -4.20 4.59
N ASN A 219 7.63 -4.83 3.43
CA ASN A 219 7.10 -6.17 3.20
C ASN A 219 7.74 -7.17 4.16
N GLY A 220 6.93 -7.93 4.85
CA GLY A 220 7.36 -8.90 5.84
C GLY A 220 7.47 -8.36 7.28
N ALA A 221 7.38 -7.06 7.50
CA ALA A 221 7.33 -6.48 8.85
C ALA A 221 5.91 -6.47 9.42
N VAL A 222 5.77 -6.42 10.75
CA VAL A 222 4.47 -6.24 11.40
C VAL A 222 4.12 -4.77 11.43
N ALA A 223 2.92 -4.41 10.98
CA ALA A 223 2.43 -3.05 11.09
C ALA A 223 1.16 -2.97 11.93
N THR A 224 1.02 -1.88 12.65
CA THR A 224 -0.21 -1.48 13.35
C THR A 224 -0.69 -0.16 12.77
N ILE A 225 -1.94 -0.13 12.34
CA ILE A 225 -2.60 1.05 11.78
C ILE A 225 -3.66 1.50 12.77
N THR A 226 -3.61 2.76 13.15
CA THR A 226 -4.63 3.40 13.98
C THR A 226 -5.20 4.62 13.28
N ALA A 227 -6.49 4.84 13.41
CA ALA A 227 -7.15 6.05 12.92
C ALA A 227 -8.43 6.33 13.70
N ASP A 228 -8.77 7.60 13.88
CA ASP A 228 -10.11 8.01 14.26
C ASP A 228 -11.00 8.06 13.03
N LEU A 229 -12.26 7.66 13.17
CA LEU A 229 -13.25 7.66 12.08
C LEU A 229 -14.44 8.55 12.38
N TYR A 230 -14.84 9.31 11.38
CA TYR A 230 -16.13 9.99 11.36
C TYR A 230 -16.82 9.75 10.01
N GLU A 231 -17.94 9.02 10.02
CA GLU A 231 -18.67 8.63 8.80
C GLU A 231 -17.77 7.96 7.72
N GLY A 232 -16.81 7.17 8.15
CA GLY A 232 -15.85 6.49 7.26
C GLY A 232 -14.65 7.35 6.85
N VAL A 233 -14.62 8.63 7.21
CA VAL A 233 -13.48 9.51 7.00
C VAL A 233 -12.46 9.31 8.10
N ALA A 234 -11.20 9.04 7.74
CA ALA A 234 -10.12 8.81 8.67
C ALA A 234 -9.38 10.11 9.02
N SER A 235 -9.04 10.26 10.29
CA SER A 235 -8.17 11.31 10.81
C SER A 235 -7.18 10.72 11.81
N ASN A 236 -6.14 11.46 12.18
CA ASN A 236 -5.10 11.01 13.10
C ASN A 236 -4.53 9.63 12.69
N VAL A 237 -4.37 9.42 11.39
CA VAL A 237 -3.88 8.14 10.87
C VAL A 237 -2.41 7.99 11.21
N MET A 238 -2.08 6.87 11.85
CA MET A 238 -0.71 6.49 12.17
C MET A 238 -0.45 5.05 11.71
N VAL A 239 0.71 4.86 11.12
CA VAL A 239 1.24 3.54 10.74
C VAL A 239 2.52 3.31 11.53
N LYS A 240 2.49 2.35 12.44
CA LYS A 240 3.66 1.88 13.18
C LYS A 240 4.13 0.57 12.55
N THR A 241 5.41 0.51 12.20
CA THR A 241 6.03 -0.72 11.64
C THR A 241 7.11 -1.21 12.59
N ASP A 242 7.04 -2.49 12.95
CA ASP A 242 7.99 -3.17 13.85
C ASP A 242 8.79 -4.22 13.03
N LEU A 243 10.11 -4.15 13.09
CA LEU A 243 10.99 -5.23 12.62
C LEU A 243 11.12 -6.31 13.71
N LYS A 244 10.41 -7.44 13.51
CA LYS A 244 10.45 -8.62 14.38
C LYS A 244 10.75 -9.87 13.58
#